data_8f693d22842cb0dfd3c56392a6dd0268
#
_entry.id   8f693d22842cb0dfd3c56392a6dd0268
#
_cell.length_a   1.000
_cell.length_b   1.000
_cell.length_c   1.000
_cell.angle_alpha   90.00
_cell.angle_beta   90.00
_cell.angle_gamma   90.00
#
_symmetry.space_group_name_H-M   'P 1'
#
loop_
_entity.id
_entity.type
_entity.pdbx_description
1 polymer ?
#
loop_
_entity_poly.entity_id
_entity_poly.type
_entity_poly.pdbx_seq_one_letter_code
_entity_poly.pdbx_strand_id
1 'polypeptide(L)'
;MIYPNNFEHKLGFDEIRRLLKERCLSTLGKEKVDEITFSTDTVQVNECLNQVREFRRLQEEKDDFPMQYFFDVREAVTRIRMENTHLEEDEVWDLRRSMETINRIVRFLSSGERLEVREYLNRRIKSKIFL
;
A
#
# COMPACT_ATOMS: atom_id res chain seq x y z
N MET A 1 -21.48 17.68 -8.81
CA MET A 1 -21.65 16.63 -9.85
C MET A 1 -20.65 16.92 -10.96
N ILE A 2 -19.77 15.98 -11.27
CA ILE A 2 -18.82 16.15 -12.36
C ILE A 2 -19.44 15.56 -13.61
N TYR A 3 -19.52 16.36 -14.62
CA TYR A 3 -20.07 15.97 -15.91
C TYR A 3 -18.96 16.04 -16.97
N PRO A 4 -18.88 15.06 -17.85
CA PRO A 4 -19.71 13.86 -18.03
C PRO A 4 -19.28 12.69 -17.11
N ASN A 5 -20.18 11.71 -16.89
CA ASN A 5 -19.91 10.54 -16.03
C ASN A 5 -18.68 9.72 -16.42
N ASN A 6 -18.23 9.80 -17.68
CA ASN A 6 -17.05 9.11 -18.20
C ASN A 6 -15.86 10.04 -18.42
N PHE A 7 -15.75 11.12 -17.62
CA PHE A 7 -14.70 12.12 -17.80
C PHE A 7 -13.28 11.54 -17.60
N GLU A 8 -13.10 10.61 -16.68
CA GLU A 8 -11.81 9.95 -16.44
C GLU A 8 -11.32 9.23 -17.70
N HIS A 9 -12.21 8.49 -18.37
CA HIS A 9 -11.89 7.83 -19.64
C HIS A 9 -11.56 8.85 -20.74
N LYS A 10 -12.32 9.93 -20.83
CA LYS A 10 -12.07 11.00 -21.82
C LYS A 10 -10.76 11.75 -21.59
N LEU A 11 -10.32 11.84 -20.35
CA LEU A 11 -9.02 12.41 -19.98
C LEU A 11 -7.85 11.43 -20.14
N GLY A 12 -8.12 10.17 -20.46
CA GLY A 12 -7.10 9.13 -20.56
C GLY A 12 -6.59 8.62 -19.20
N PHE A 13 -7.34 8.84 -18.12
CA PHE A 13 -6.92 8.41 -16.78
C PHE A 13 -6.86 6.89 -16.65
N ASP A 14 -7.61 6.16 -17.46
CA ASP A 14 -7.52 4.69 -17.53
C ASP A 14 -6.11 4.22 -17.91
N GLU A 15 -5.45 4.94 -18.82
CA GLU A 15 -4.07 4.65 -19.20
C GLU A 15 -3.10 4.92 -18.04
N ILE A 16 -3.32 5.98 -17.28
CA ILE A 16 -2.54 6.26 -16.07
C ILE A 16 -2.72 5.13 -15.04
N ARG A 17 -3.95 4.66 -14.81
CA ARG A 17 -4.21 3.52 -13.93
C ARG A 17 -3.49 2.26 -14.43
N ARG A 18 -3.53 1.98 -15.72
CA ARG A 18 -2.83 0.83 -16.31
C ARG A 18 -1.33 0.90 -16.03
N LEU A 19 -0.71 2.02 -16.30
CA LEU A 19 0.73 2.23 -16.05
C LEU A 19 1.08 2.12 -14.56
N LEU A 20 0.25 2.63 -13.66
CA LEU A 20 0.44 2.48 -12.22
C LEU A 20 0.36 1.02 -11.80
N LYS A 21 -0.63 0.26 -12.30
CA LYS A 21 -0.78 -1.18 -12.01
C LYS A 21 0.41 -2.00 -12.48
N GLU A 22 1.00 -1.66 -13.61
CA GLU A 22 2.22 -2.32 -14.13
C GLU A 22 3.43 -2.11 -13.22
N ARG A 23 3.45 -1.02 -12.46
CA ARG A 23 4.51 -0.72 -11.48
C ARG A 23 4.24 -1.28 -10.08
N CYS A 24 3.05 -1.82 -9.83
CA CYS A 24 2.72 -2.41 -8.54
C CYS A 24 3.42 -3.74 -8.34
N LEU A 25 4.02 -3.93 -7.17
CA LEU A 25 4.74 -5.16 -6.78
C LEU A 25 3.79 -6.26 -6.30
N SER A 26 2.53 -5.94 -5.99
CA SER A 26 1.56 -6.88 -5.45
C SER A 26 0.16 -6.66 -5.99
N THR A 27 -0.71 -7.66 -5.85
CA THR A 27 -2.15 -7.55 -6.13
C THR A 27 -2.82 -6.49 -5.26
N LEU A 28 -2.44 -6.40 -3.99
CA LEU A 28 -2.90 -5.37 -3.06
C LEU A 28 -2.62 -3.95 -3.56
N GLY A 29 -1.44 -3.73 -4.15
CA GLY A 29 -1.09 -2.45 -4.77
C GLY A 29 -1.98 -2.14 -5.97
N LYS A 30 -2.27 -3.14 -6.82
CA LYS A 30 -3.17 -2.98 -7.97
C LYS A 30 -4.59 -2.64 -7.55
N GLU A 31 -5.11 -3.29 -6.50
CA GLU A 31 -6.41 -2.96 -5.90
C GLU A 31 -6.46 -1.50 -5.42
N LYS A 32 -5.38 -1.03 -4.78
CA LYS A 32 -5.28 0.37 -4.34
C LYS A 32 -5.29 1.37 -5.49
N VAL A 33 -4.75 1.02 -6.64
CA VAL A 33 -4.86 1.85 -7.85
C VAL A 33 -6.31 1.94 -8.34
N ASP A 34 -7.09 0.86 -8.22
CA ASP A 34 -8.52 0.86 -8.59
C ASP A 34 -9.38 1.71 -7.64
N GLU A 35 -8.96 1.86 -6.39
CA GLU A 35 -9.64 2.72 -5.41
C GLU A 35 -9.41 4.23 -5.66
N ILE A 36 -8.49 4.61 -6.55
CA ILE A 36 -8.22 6.02 -6.86
C ILE A 36 -9.44 6.61 -7.57
N THR A 37 -10.06 7.57 -6.94
CA THR A 37 -11.23 8.29 -7.47
C THR A 37 -10.98 9.78 -7.49
N PHE A 38 -11.70 10.47 -8.36
CA PHE A 38 -11.67 11.92 -8.38
C PHE A 38 -12.20 12.49 -7.05
N SER A 39 -11.50 13.48 -6.52
CA SER A 39 -11.92 14.22 -5.33
C SER A 39 -11.86 15.72 -5.56
N THR A 40 -12.83 16.44 -5.02
CA THR A 40 -12.86 17.91 -4.94
C THR A 40 -12.42 18.42 -3.58
N ASP A 41 -12.14 17.52 -2.63
CA ASP A 41 -11.63 17.88 -1.32
C ASP A 41 -10.15 18.26 -1.43
N THR A 42 -9.90 19.55 -1.43
CA THR A 42 -8.56 20.13 -1.56
C THR A 42 -7.64 19.71 -0.40
N VAL A 43 -8.19 19.55 0.80
CA VAL A 43 -7.39 19.14 1.98
C VAL A 43 -6.92 17.71 1.81
N GLN A 44 -7.82 16.79 1.47
CA GLN A 44 -7.51 15.39 1.22
C GLN A 44 -6.52 15.22 0.07
N VAL A 45 -6.72 15.92 -1.05
CA VAL A 45 -5.82 15.85 -2.21
C VAL A 45 -4.42 16.32 -1.85
N ASN A 46 -4.29 17.45 -1.13
CA ASN A 46 -3.00 17.97 -0.71
C ASN A 46 -2.30 17.01 0.28
N GLU A 47 -3.03 16.39 1.19
CA GLU A 47 -2.48 15.38 2.09
C GLU A 47 -1.91 14.19 1.31
N CYS A 48 -2.65 13.63 0.36
CA CYS A 48 -2.15 12.55 -0.49
C CYS A 48 -0.91 12.95 -1.29
N LEU A 49 -0.88 14.16 -1.86
CA LEU A 49 0.28 14.67 -2.60
C LEU A 49 1.51 14.87 -1.70
N ASN A 50 1.31 15.36 -0.48
CA ASN A 50 2.40 15.51 0.49
C ASN A 50 2.97 14.15 0.89
N GLN A 51 2.13 13.13 1.12
CA GLN A 51 2.58 11.77 1.40
C GLN A 51 3.47 11.21 0.29
N VAL A 52 3.08 11.42 -0.98
CA VAL A 52 3.90 10.98 -2.13
C VAL A 52 5.23 11.73 -2.18
N ARG A 53 5.23 13.05 -1.93
CA ARG A 53 6.47 13.87 -1.90
C ARG A 53 7.41 13.41 -0.80
N GLU A 54 6.89 13.16 0.40
CA GLU A 54 7.68 12.69 1.54
C GLU A 54 8.27 11.30 1.27
N PHE A 55 7.47 10.39 0.70
CA PHE A 55 7.97 9.07 0.36
C PHE A 55 9.06 9.11 -0.72
N ARG A 56 8.89 9.91 -1.76
CA ARG A 56 9.95 10.14 -2.77
C ARG A 56 11.23 10.66 -2.12
N ARG A 57 11.12 11.64 -1.24
CA ARG A 57 12.27 12.19 -0.52
C ARG A 57 12.96 11.13 0.35
N LEU A 58 12.20 10.26 1.01
CA LEU A 58 12.77 9.15 1.76
C LEU A 58 13.55 8.18 0.86
N GLN A 59 13.06 7.89 -0.34
CA GLN A 59 13.76 7.06 -1.31
C GLN A 59 15.03 7.72 -1.85
N GLU A 60 15.01 9.02 -2.07
CA GLU A 60 16.18 9.79 -2.52
C GLU A 60 17.27 9.91 -1.44
N GLU A 61 16.87 10.00 -0.16
CA GLU A 61 17.79 10.13 0.97
C GLU A 61 18.36 8.77 1.45
N LYS A 62 17.66 7.67 1.22
CA LYS A 62 18.00 6.31 1.69
C LYS A 62 17.69 5.29 0.61
N ASP A 63 18.72 4.75 -0.01
CA ASP A 63 18.61 3.73 -1.07
C ASP A 63 18.06 2.36 -0.60
N ASP A 64 17.91 2.14 0.70
CA ASP A 64 17.63 0.85 1.31
C ASP A 64 16.16 0.61 1.68
N PHE A 65 15.19 1.30 1.06
CA PHE A 65 13.80 1.01 1.37
C PHE A 65 13.44 -0.44 0.99
N PRO A 66 12.94 -1.25 1.95
CA PRO A 66 12.70 -2.68 1.73
C PRO A 66 11.49 -2.92 0.81
N MET A 67 11.74 -3.09 -0.50
CA MET A 67 10.72 -3.35 -1.52
C MET A 67 10.69 -4.82 -1.97
N GLN A 68 10.68 -5.76 -1.04
CA GLN A 68 10.73 -7.19 -1.37
C GLN A 68 9.54 -7.93 -0.74
N TYR A 69 9.09 -9.00 -1.41
CA TYR A 69 8.16 -9.99 -0.85
C TYR A 69 6.82 -9.43 -0.33
N PHE A 70 6.05 -8.84 -1.25
CA PHE A 70 4.68 -8.41 -0.97
C PHE A 70 3.69 -9.47 -1.50
N PHE A 71 3.50 -10.55 -0.76
CA PHE A 71 2.54 -11.59 -1.09
C PHE A 71 1.15 -11.28 -0.53
N ASP A 72 0.13 -11.69 -1.26
CA ASP A 72 -1.25 -11.59 -0.76
C ASP A 72 -1.58 -12.85 0.06
N VAL A 73 -1.48 -12.72 1.35
CA VAL A 73 -1.73 -13.80 2.32
C VAL A 73 -3.14 -13.76 2.93
N ARG A 74 -4.02 -12.86 2.47
CA ARG A 74 -5.35 -12.65 3.05
C ARG A 74 -6.22 -13.89 3.00
N GLU A 75 -6.23 -14.60 1.89
CA GLU A 75 -7.02 -15.82 1.71
C GLU A 75 -6.54 -16.92 2.66
N ALA A 76 -5.24 -17.17 2.70
CA ALA A 76 -4.64 -18.16 3.59
C ALA A 76 -4.93 -17.86 5.07
N VAL A 77 -4.73 -16.59 5.49
CA VAL A 77 -5.01 -16.16 6.87
C VAL A 77 -6.51 -16.23 7.21
N THR A 78 -7.40 -15.99 6.25
CA THR A 78 -8.83 -16.11 6.48
C THR A 78 -9.25 -17.58 6.62
N ARG A 79 -8.68 -18.46 5.81
CA ARG A 79 -8.97 -19.89 5.84
C ARG A 79 -8.57 -20.55 7.16
N ILE A 80 -7.42 -20.21 7.72
CA ILE A 80 -6.95 -20.80 9.01
C ILE A 80 -7.76 -20.38 10.23
N ARG A 81 -8.71 -19.45 10.10
CA ARG A 81 -9.67 -19.14 11.18
C ARG A 81 -10.73 -20.22 11.34
N MET A 82 -10.89 -21.08 10.35
CA MET A 82 -11.83 -22.20 10.41
C MET A 82 -11.17 -23.40 11.10
N GLU A 83 -11.94 -24.12 11.91
CA GLU A 83 -11.46 -25.35 12.56
C GLU A 83 -11.03 -26.39 11.53
N ASN A 84 -10.01 -27.18 11.88
CA ASN A 84 -9.44 -28.24 11.04
C ASN A 84 -8.86 -27.78 9.69
N THR A 85 -8.48 -26.52 9.58
CA THR A 85 -7.74 -26.00 8.42
C THR A 85 -6.27 -25.75 8.77
N HIS A 86 -5.40 -25.81 7.77
CA HIS A 86 -3.96 -25.56 7.92
C HIS A 86 -3.46 -24.72 6.76
N LEU A 87 -2.29 -24.14 6.93
CA LEU A 87 -1.55 -23.50 5.85
C LEU A 87 -0.72 -24.57 5.12
N GLU A 88 -0.66 -24.44 3.81
CA GLU A 88 0.30 -25.18 3.00
C GLU A 88 1.73 -24.63 3.23
N GLU A 89 2.75 -25.41 2.87
CA GLU A 89 4.13 -25.04 3.12
C GLU A 89 4.53 -23.71 2.44
N ASP A 90 4.15 -23.52 1.21
CA ASP A 90 4.37 -22.28 0.43
C ASP A 90 3.64 -21.07 1.03
N GLU A 91 2.42 -21.25 1.54
CA GLU A 91 1.66 -20.20 2.22
C GLU A 91 2.33 -19.76 3.53
N VAL A 92 2.91 -20.68 4.28
CA VAL A 92 3.69 -20.40 5.48
C VAL A 92 4.95 -19.58 5.11
N TRP A 93 5.63 -19.95 4.03
CA TRP A 93 6.79 -19.22 3.52
C TRP A 93 6.44 -17.80 3.08
N ASP A 94 5.35 -17.64 2.35
CA ASP A 94 4.87 -16.34 1.86
C ASP A 94 4.43 -15.44 3.02
N LEU A 95 3.73 -16.00 4.00
CA LEU A 95 3.36 -15.29 5.23
C LEU A 95 4.60 -14.82 5.99
N ARG A 96 5.58 -15.70 6.21
CA ARG A 96 6.84 -15.37 6.87
C ARG A 96 7.57 -14.22 6.17
N ARG A 97 7.74 -14.32 4.84
CA ARG A 97 8.44 -13.31 4.05
C ARG A 97 7.71 -11.97 4.06
N SER A 98 6.38 -12.00 3.96
CA SER A 98 5.57 -10.78 4.05
C SER A 98 5.72 -10.11 5.42
N MET A 99 5.70 -10.87 6.51
CA MET A 99 5.91 -10.35 7.86
C MET A 99 7.33 -9.81 8.07
N GLU A 100 8.34 -10.46 7.50
CA GLU A 100 9.72 -9.95 7.52
C GLU A 100 9.84 -8.60 6.80
N THR A 101 9.20 -8.47 5.65
CA THR A 101 9.15 -7.21 4.89
C THR A 101 8.45 -6.12 5.69
N ILE A 102 7.31 -6.41 6.30
CA ILE A 102 6.59 -5.45 7.16
C ILE A 102 7.48 -5.00 8.32
N ASN A 103 8.16 -5.93 9.00
CA ASN A 103 9.07 -5.60 10.10
C ASN A 103 10.23 -4.71 9.63
N ARG A 104 10.80 -4.98 8.46
CA ARG A 104 11.87 -4.14 7.88
C ARG A 104 11.37 -2.73 7.57
N ILE A 105 10.18 -2.62 6.98
CA ILE A 105 9.54 -1.32 6.71
C ILE A 105 9.30 -0.55 8.01
N VAL A 106 8.73 -1.20 9.03
CA VAL A 106 8.48 -0.56 10.33
C VAL A 106 9.79 -0.08 10.97
N ARG A 107 10.84 -0.89 10.94
CA ARG A 107 12.16 -0.51 11.47
C ARG A 107 12.77 0.65 10.68
N PHE A 108 12.71 0.59 9.35
CA PHE A 108 13.20 1.64 8.47
C PHE A 108 12.54 3.00 8.78
N LEU A 109 11.21 2.99 8.93
CA LEU A 109 10.43 4.19 9.23
C LEU A 109 10.61 4.66 10.68
N SER A 110 10.90 3.74 11.61
CA SER A 110 11.16 4.08 13.03
C SER A 110 12.57 4.63 13.27
N SER A 111 13.52 4.31 12.42
CA SER A 111 14.91 4.78 12.52
C SER A 111 15.14 6.21 11.98
N GLY A 112 14.14 6.80 11.34
CA GLY A 112 14.19 8.17 10.85
C GLY A 112 13.73 9.19 11.89
N GLU A 113 14.45 10.28 12.06
CA GLU A 113 14.13 11.37 13.00
C GLU A 113 12.88 12.19 12.64
N ARG A 114 12.14 11.83 11.59
CA ARG A 114 10.99 12.60 11.10
C ARG A 114 9.67 12.07 11.66
N LEU A 115 9.13 12.83 12.60
CA LEU A 115 7.92 12.55 13.36
C LEU A 115 6.65 12.43 12.49
N GLU A 116 6.52 13.14 11.38
CA GLU A 116 5.26 13.24 10.62
C GLU A 116 4.93 11.97 9.80
N VAL A 117 5.89 11.44 9.05
CA VAL A 117 5.70 10.17 8.32
C VAL A 117 5.48 9.01 9.28
N ARG A 118 6.20 9.02 10.42
CA ARG A 118 6.07 8.03 11.50
C ARG A 118 4.67 8.03 12.11
N GLU A 119 4.08 9.19 12.38
CA GLU A 119 2.73 9.27 12.96
C GLU A 119 1.65 8.80 11.97
N TYR A 120 1.75 9.21 10.71
CA TYR A 120 0.80 8.81 9.68
C TYR A 120 0.82 7.29 9.43
N LEU A 121 2.00 6.71 9.24
CA LEU A 121 2.16 5.28 9.01
C LEU A 121 1.81 4.47 10.24
N ASN A 122 2.15 4.91 11.44
CA ASN A 122 1.73 4.25 12.68
C ASN A 122 0.21 4.27 12.86
N ARG A 123 -0.49 5.35 12.50
CA ARG A 123 -1.96 5.39 12.52
C ARG A 123 -2.56 4.41 11.52
N ARG A 124 -2.05 4.35 10.27
CA ARG A 124 -2.58 3.48 9.23
C ARG A 124 -2.18 2.02 9.35
N ILE A 125 -0.96 1.73 9.77
CA ILE A 125 -0.53 0.36 10.02
C ILE A 125 -1.31 -0.21 11.22
N LYS A 126 -1.46 0.54 12.30
CA LYS A 126 -2.28 0.12 13.45
C LYS A 126 -3.75 -0.10 13.07
N SER A 127 -4.34 0.77 12.24
CA SER A 127 -5.75 0.64 11.85
C SER A 127 -6.03 -0.50 10.85
N LYS A 128 -5.01 -1.05 10.17
CA LYS A 128 -5.19 -2.11 9.16
C LYS A 128 -4.59 -3.47 9.54
N ILE A 129 -3.72 -3.53 10.54
CA ILE A 129 -3.16 -4.79 11.05
C ILE A 129 -3.98 -5.33 12.23
N PHE A 130 -4.73 -4.47 12.93
CA PHE A 130 -5.52 -4.85 14.10
C PHE A 130 -7.05 -4.88 13.84
N LEU A 131 -7.49 -4.81 12.59
CA LEU A 131 -8.84 -5.15 12.15
C LEU A 131 -8.79 -6.37 11.23
#